data_d21798fb71dea59456efb1912ea21d1f
#
_entry.id   d21798fb71dea59456efb1912ea21d1f
#
_cell.length_a   1.000
_cell.length_b   1.000
_cell.length_c   1.000
_cell.angle_alpha   90.00
_cell.angle_beta   90.00
_cell.angle_gamma   90.00
#
_symmetry.space_group_name_H-M   'P 1'
#
loop_
_entity.id
_entity.type
_entity.pdbx_description
1 polymer ?
#
loop_
_entity_poly.entity_id
_entity_poly.type
_entity_poly.pdbx_seq_one_letter_code
_entity_poly.pdbx_strand_id
1 'polypeptide(L)'
;MHRLHIYMKPFSTFYYSIRTNYSLTIFVWLTRYLLAFAFIPSGMKKLLDERFTSIGIDNPIGFFFEALYRSGMYWNFLGWSQVITALLMMTQRFSTIGNLIYFFIISNICCITIAMQFTGTWVITSLMLFASFGLLLWDLNKFQFIFTTTGLLKNNHEVKLPEASRLWQISGLILFILSVAYTLIDRIITQGHLVLFFVIFIAIIVTVI
;
A
#
# COMPACT_ATOMS: atom_id res chain seq x y z
N MET A 1 -18.81 -7.92 31.74
CA MET A 1 -18.86 -8.37 30.33
C MET A 1 -20.17 -8.04 29.60
N HIS A 2 -21.33 -8.09 30.24
CA HIS A 2 -22.65 -7.84 29.58
C HIS A 2 -22.81 -6.40 29.02
N ARG A 3 -22.28 -5.38 29.69
CA ARG A 3 -22.42 -3.97 29.27
C ARG A 3 -21.65 -3.61 27.99
N LEU A 4 -20.48 -4.22 27.77
CA LEU A 4 -19.69 -4.01 26.54
C LEU A 4 -20.42 -4.52 25.28
N HIS A 5 -21.21 -5.59 25.40
CA HIS A 5 -21.97 -6.19 24.31
C HIS A 5 -23.07 -5.27 23.77
N ILE A 6 -23.65 -4.42 24.62
CA ILE A 6 -24.76 -3.52 24.25
C ILE A 6 -24.25 -2.32 23.44
N TYR A 7 -23.07 -1.77 23.78
CA TYR A 7 -22.47 -0.64 23.08
C TYR A 7 -21.85 -1.00 21.71
N MET A 8 -21.54 -2.26 21.48
CA MET A 8 -20.86 -2.68 20.24
C MET A 8 -21.81 -3.09 19.11
N LYS A 9 -23.10 -3.35 19.39
CA LYS A 9 -24.10 -3.64 18.34
C LYS A 9 -24.23 -2.54 17.28
N PRO A 10 -24.37 -1.24 17.65
CA PRO A 10 -24.49 -0.18 16.64
C PRO A 10 -23.23 -0.02 15.80
N PHE A 11 -22.04 -0.17 16.39
CA PHE A 11 -20.77 -0.11 15.67
C PHE A 11 -20.63 -1.25 14.65
N SER A 12 -20.93 -2.49 15.03
CA SER A 12 -20.84 -3.61 14.11
C SER A 12 -21.83 -3.48 12.95
N THR A 13 -23.07 -3.05 13.21
CA THR A 13 -24.07 -2.81 12.16
C THR A 13 -23.61 -1.74 11.18
N PHE A 14 -23.11 -0.61 11.67
CA PHE A 14 -22.57 0.47 10.84
C PHE A 14 -21.37 0.00 10.02
N TYR A 15 -20.42 -0.71 10.63
CA TYR A 15 -19.23 -1.24 9.96
C TYR A 15 -19.61 -2.18 8.80
N TYR A 16 -20.54 -3.11 9.02
CA TYR A 16 -20.98 -4.04 7.98
C TYR A 16 -21.79 -3.34 6.89
N SER A 17 -22.60 -2.34 7.24
CA SER A 17 -23.35 -1.53 6.26
C SER A 17 -22.42 -0.82 5.29
N ILE A 18 -21.32 -0.24 5.77
CA ILE A 18 -20.30 0.38 4.91
C ILE A 18 -19.64 -0.65 4.00
N ARG A 19 -19.30 -1.83 4.51
CA ARG A 19 -18.59 -2.87 3.76
C ARG A 19 -19.44 -3.58 2.71
N THR A 20 -20.75 -3.52 2.80
CA THR A 20 -21.66 -4.05 1.76
C THR A 20 -21.82 -3.09 0.57
N ASN A 21 -21.37 -1.84 0.70
CA ASN A 21 -21.42 -0.88 -0.38
C ASN A 21 -20.35 -1.20 -1.45
N TYR A 22 -20.83 -1.57 -2.64
CA TYR A 22 -19.95 -1.99 -3.74
C TYR A 22 -19.01 -0.87 -4.22
N SER A 23 -19.50 0.37 -4.30
CA SER A 23 -18.68 1.52 -4.73
C SER A 23 -17.51 1.77 -3.78
N LEU A 24 -17.74 1.68 -2.45
CA LEU A 24 -16.67 1.81 -1.46
C LEU A 24 -15.68 0.64 -1.54
N THR A 25 -16.16 -0.55 -1.85
CA THR A 25 -15.30 -1.72 -2.04
C THR A 25 -14.37 -1.53 -3.23
N ILE A 26 -14.87 -1.03 -4.38
CA ILE A 26 -14.03 -0.69 -5.54
C ILE A 26 -13.00 0.38 -5.15
N PHE A 27 -13.42 1.44 -4.48
CA PHE A 27 -12.52 2.49 -4.02
C PHE A 27 -11.36 1.93 -3.15
N VAL A 28 -11.66 0.99 -2.25
CA VAL A 28 -10.65 0.31 -1.43
C VAL A 28 -9.69 -0.51 -2.29
N TRP A 29 -10.17 -1.25 -3.28
CA TRP A 29 -9.31 -2.02 -4.19
C TRP A 29 -8.38 -1.12 -5.01
N LEU A 30 -8.92 0.00 -5.52
CA LEU A 30 -8.12 1.01 -6.24
C LEU A 30 -7.07 1.66 -5.34
N THR A 31 -7.44 1.99 -4.10
CA THR A 31 -6.49 2.54 -3.12
C THR A 31 -5.34 1.58 -2.84
N ARG A 32 -5.61 0.27 -2.73
CA ARG A 32 -4.55 -0.74 -2.58
C ARG A 32 -3.59 -0.74 -3.77
N TYR A 33 -4.12 -0.66 -5.00
CA TYR A 33 -3.29 -0.58 -6.21
C TYR A 33 -2.44 0.70 -6.23
N LEU A 34 -3.04 1.83 -5.91
CA LEU A 34 -2.34 3.12 -5.90
C LEU A 34 -1.18 3.14 -4.89
N LEU A 35 -1.42 2.69 -3.66
CA LEU A 35 -0.39 2.62 -2.63
C LEU A 35 0.72 1.64 -3.01
N ALA A 36 0.35 0.46 -3.51
CA ALA A 36 1.31 -0.55 -3.95
C ALA A 36 2.17 -0.03 -5.12
N PHE A 37 1.54 0.63 -6.09
CA PHE A 37 2.23 1.24 -7.22
C PHE A 37 3.33 2.21 -6.78
N ALA A 38 3.08 3.05 -5.77
CA ALA A 38 4.07 3.99 -5.28
C ALA A 38 5.32 3.31 -4.68
N PHE A 39 5.19 2.08 -4.16
CA PHE A 39 6.32 1.35 -3.59
C PHE A 39 7.22 0.68 -4.64
N ILE A 40 6.69 0.34 -5.81
CA ILE A 40 7.45 -0.38 -6.85
C ILE A 40 8.65 0.44 -7.34
N PRO A 41 8.51 1.68 -7.86
CA PRO A 41 9.66 2.44 -8.33
C PRO A 41 10.67 2.72 -7.22
N SER A 42 10.19 3.03 -6.01
CA SER A 42 11.03 3.28 -4.85
C SER A 42 11.83 2.05 -4.41
N GLY A 43 11.20 0.87 -4.44
CA GLY A 43 11.85 -0.40 -4.13
C GLY A 43 12.83 -0.83 -5.22
N MET A 44 12.42 -0.70 -6.49
CA MET A 44 13.25 -1.09 -7.64
C MET A 44 14.55 -0.29 -7.72
N LYS A 45 14.53 1.04 -7.46
CA LYS A 45 15.77 1.84 -7.38
C LYS A 45 16.76 1.24 -6.38
N LYS A 46 16.28 0.77 -5.24
CA LYS A 46 17.11 0.17 -4.21
C LYS A 46 17.69 -1.18 -4.64
N LEU A 47 16.89 -2.01 -5.32
CA LEU A 47 17.32 -3.32 -5.83
C LEU A 47 18.30 -3.21 -7.00
N LEU A 48 18.22 -2.11 -7.76
CA LEU A 48 19.13 -1.81 -8.88
C LEU A 48 20.39 -1.06 -8.43
N ASP A 49 20.60 -0.95 -7.12
CA ASP A 49 21.73 -0.27 -6.51
C ASP A 49 21.87 1.21 -6.97
N GLU A 50 20.70 1.90 -7.02
CA GLU A 50 20.64 3.31 -7.42
C GLU A 50 20.41 4.20 -6.19
N ARG A 51 20.96 5.43 -6.26
CA ARG A 51 20.69 6.47 -5.26
C ARG A 51 19.23 6.91 -5.33
N PHE A 52 18.59 7.08 -4.17
CA PHE A 52 17.20 7.52 -4.10
C PHE A 52 17.03 8.99 -4.54
N THR A 53 18.00 9.83 -4.25
CA THR A 53 17.97 11.27 -4.54
C THR A 53 19.30 11.75 -5.09
N SER A 54 19.26 12.84 -5.86
CA SER A 54 20.42 13.58 -6.33
C SER A 54 20.81 14.74 -5.40
N ILE A 55 20.12 14.90 -4.25
CA ILE A 55 20.43 15.95 -3.27
C ILE A 55 21.83 15.70 -2.71
N GLY A 56 22.66 16.74 -2.70
CA GLY A 56 24.04 16.65 -2.20
C GLY A 56 24.13 16.33 -0.70
N ILE A 57 25.24 15.75 -0.31
CA ILE A 57 25.52 15.34 1.09
C ILE A 57 25.64 16.53 2.07
N ASP A 58 25.77 17.75 1.57
CA ASP A 58 25.75 18.98 2.37
C ASP A 58 24.35 19.26 2.98
N ASN A 59 23.33 18.64 2.42
CA ASN A 59 21.98 18.71 2.93
C ASN A 59 21.69 17.48 3.84
N PRO A 60 21.06 17.65 5.00
CA PRO A 60 20.74 16.53 5.91
C PRO A 60 20.00 15.38 5.23
N ILE A 61 19.09 15.67 4.31
CA ILE A 61 18.34 14.66 3.54
C ILE A 61 19.29 13.88 2.63
N GLY A 62 20.15 14.59 1.86
CA GLY A 62 21.12 13.96 0.98
C GLY A 62 22.09 13.08 1.74
N PHE A 63 22.61 13.57 2.88
CA PHE A 63 23.50 12.82 3.77
C PHE A 63 22.82 11.53 4.27
N PHE A 64 21.58 11.63 4.75
CA PHE A 64 20.82 10.48 5.26
C PHE A 64 20.61 9.40 4.18
N PHE A 65 20.17 9.79 2.98
CA PHE A 65 19.94 8.84 1.89
C PHE A 65 21.25 8.27 1.34
N GLU A 66 22.34 9.02 1.32
CA GLU A 66 23.66 8.52 0.94
C GLU A 66 24.17 7.50 1.97
N ALA A 67 23.97 7.74 3.28
CA ALA A 67 24.33 6.80 4.33
C ALA A 67 23.52 5.50 4.20
N LEU A 68 22.21 5.59 3.92
CA LEU A 68 21.37 4.41 3.66
C LEU A 68 21.83 3.66 2.41
N TYR A 69 22.14 4.35 1.33
CA TYR A 69 22.64 3.73 0.10
C TYR A 69 23.95 2.97 0.34
N ARG A 70 24.89 3.59 1.07
CA ARG A 70 26.18 2.96 1.41
C ARG A 70 26.05 1.77 2.40
N SER A 71 24.91 1.57 3.02
CA SER A 71 24.66 0.41 3.88
C SER A 71 24.57 -0.93 3.12
N GLY A 72 24.51 -0.89 1.77
CA GLY A 72 24.55 -2.04 0.87
C GLY A 72 23.42 -3.05 1.16
N MET A 73 23.68 -4.05 1.97
CA MET A 73 22.72 -5.11 2.30
C MET A 73 21.40 -4.56 2.87
N TYR A 74 21.47 -3.54 3.74
CA TYR A 74 20.26 -2.96 4.30
C TYR A 74 19.48 -2.17 3.24
N TRP A 75 20.15 -1.51 2.31
CA TRP A 75 19.53 -0.84 1.18
C TRP A 75 18.71 -1.81 0.32
N ASN A 76 19.30 -2.96 -0.03
CA ASN A 76 18.64 -4.03 -0.77
C ASN A 76 17.47 -4.62 0.01
N PHE A 77 17.63 -4.84 1.33
CA PHE A 77 16.53 -5.31 2.18
C PHE A 77 15.33 -4.36 2.15
N LEU A 78 15.55 -3.04 2.22
CA LEU A 78 14.47 -2.06 2.09
C LEU A 78 13.80 -2.14 0.71
N GLY A 79 14.57 -2.35 -0.34
CA GLY A 79 14.06 -2.55 -1.70
C GLY A 79 13.14 -3.76 -1.79
N TRP A 80 13.61 -4.94 -1.35
CA TRP A 80 12.81 -6.17 -1.32
C TRP A 80 11.55 -6.02 -0.47
N SER A 81 11.65 -5.40 0.70
CA SER A 81 10.50 -5.16 1.57
C SER A 81 9.40 -4.38 0.87
N GLN A 82 9.75 -3.34 0.11
CA GLN A 82 8.79 -2.53 -0.63
C GLN A 82 8.17 -3.30 -1.81
N VAL A 83 8.97 -3.99 -2.61
CA VAL A 83 8.50 -4.71 -3.80
C VAL A 83 7.60 -5.90 -3.41
N ILE A 84 7.99 -6.68 -2.40
CA ILE A 84 7.18 -7.79 -1.90
C ILE A 84 5.85 -7.26 -1.32
N THR A 85 5.90 -6.17 -0.56
CA THR A 85 4.68 -5.54 -0.01
C THR A 85 3.74 -5.11 -1.13
N ALA A 86 4.27 -4.49 -2.19
CA ALA A 86 3.48 -4.08 -3.35
C ALA A 86 2.84 -5.30 -4.04
N LEU A 87 3.59 -6.40 -4.23
CA LEU A 87 3.06 -7.63 -4.79
C LEU A 87 1.89 -8.18 -3.96
N LEU A 88 2.06 -8.28 -2.63
CA LEU A 88 1.02 -8.77 -1.73
C LEU A 88 -0.26 -7.92 -1.80
N MET A 89 -0.11 -6.59 -1.87
CA MET A 89 -1.26 -5.69 -1.99
C MET A 89 -1.95 -5.81 -3.35
N MET A 90 -1.20 -5.90 -4.45
CA MET A 90 -1.75 -5.96 -5.80
C MET A 90 -2.48 -7.27 -6.11
N THR A 91 -2.07 -8.40 -5.52
CA THR A 91 -2.80 -9.67 -5.69
C THR A 91 -4.20 -9.65 -5.08
N GLN A 92 -4.57 -8.66 -4.29
CA GLN A 92 -5.83 -8.54 -3.52
C GLN A 92 -6.10 -9.72 -2.55
N ARG A 93 -5.56 -10.88 -2.81
CA ARG A 93 -5.71 -12.08 -1.96
C ARG A 93 -5.00 -11.92 -0.63
N PHE A 94 -3.77 -11.42 -0.65
CA PHE A 94 -2.94 -11.22 0.53
C PHE A 94 -2.86 -9.74 0.93
N SER A 95 -3.78 -8.93 0.42
CA SER A 95 -3.74 -7.46 0.56
C SER A 95 -3.78 -6.98 2.02
N THR A 96 -4.43 -7.72 2.91
CA THR A 96 -4.48 -7.38 4.34
C THR A 96 -3.10 -7.48 5.00
N ILE A 97 -2.37 -8.57 4.73
CA ILE A 97 -0.99 -8.75 5.22
C ILE A 97 -0.07 -7.72 4.53
N GLY A 98 -0.21 -7.56 3.21
CA GLY A 98 0.53 -6.55 2.46
C GLY A 98 0.33 -5.15 3.03
N ASN A 99 -0.92 -4.74 3.32
CA ASN A 99 -1.18 -3.43 3.89
C ASN A 99 -0.66 -3.28 5.33
N LEU A 100 -0.64 -4.34 6.11
CA LEU A 100 -0.05 -4.30 7.46
C LEU A 100 1.46 -4.02 7.38
N ILE A 101 2.18 -4.73 6.50
CA ILE A 101 3.61 -4.50 6.28
C ILE A 101 3.83 -3.09 5.70
N TYR A 102 2.99 -2.69 4.74
CA TYR A 102 3.00 -1.35 4.15
C TYR A 102 2.88 -0.26 5.21
N PHE A 103 1.93 -0.41 6.13
CA PHE A 103 1.68 0.55 7.21
C PHE A 103 2.92 0.79 8.07
N PHE A 104 3.64 -0.26 8.45
CA PHE A 104 4.88 -0.11 9.23
C PHE A 104 5.99 0.56 8.42
N ILE A 105 6.16 0.19 7.15
CA ILE A 105 7.17 0.79 6.28
C ILE A 105 6.85 2.27 6.05
N ILE A 106 5.60 2.62 5.67
CA ILE A 106 5.23 4.00 5.38
C ILE A 106 5.22 4.88 6.62
N SER A 107 4.91 4.32 7.81
CA SER A 107 5.05 5.04 9.09
C SER A 107 6.48 5.49 9.32
N ASN A 108 7.43 4.59 9.08
CA ASN A 108 8.86 4.91 9.21
C ASN A 108 9.28 5.97 8.18
N ILE A 109 8.90 5.81 6.92
CA ILE A 109 9.20 6.79 5.85
C ILE A 109 8.56 8.15 6.17
N CYS A 110 7.33 8.18 6.66
CA CYS A 110 6.64 9.40 7.05
C CYS A 110 7.39 10.12 8.19
N CYS A 111 7.80 9.42 9.23
CA CYS A 111 8.61 9.97 10.30
C CYS A 111 9.93 10.57 9.78
N ILE A 112 10.64 9.87 8.90
CA ILE A 112 11.89 10.35 8.29
C ILE A 112 11.64 11.61 7.47
N THR A 113 10.62 11.62 6.60
CA THR A 113 10.33 12.76 5.73
C THR A 113 9.90 14.01 6.49
N ILE A 114 9.17 13.84 7.61
CA ILE A 114 8.81 14.94 8.52
C ILE A 114 10.05 15.44 9.27
N ALA A 115 10.80 14.53 9.90
CA ALA A 115 11.99 14.89 10.70
C ALA A 115 13.06 15.61 9.88
N MET A 116 13.25 15.19 8.62
CA MET A 116 14.20 15.79 7.69
C MET A 116 13.62 16.98 6.91
N GLN A 117 12.38 17.38 7.18
CA GLN A 117 11.68 18.46 6.48
C GLN A 117 11.76 18.33 4.95
N PHE A 118 11.57 17.10 4.44
CA PHE A 118 11.68 16.82 3.01
C PHE A 118 10.50 17.45 2.25
N THR A 119 10.72 18.67 1.74
CA THR A 119 9.71 19.54 1.15
C THR A 119 8.86 18.81 0.11
N GLY A 120 7.53 18.85 0.29
CA GLY A 120 6.54 18.22 -0.57
C GLY A 120 6.37 16.72 -0.29
N THR A 121 7.43 15.98 -0.04
CA THR A 121 7.40 14.52 0.16
C THR A 121 6.69 14.14 1.46
N TRP A 122 6.86 14.91 2.54
CA TRP A 122 6.21 14.64 3.82
C TRP A 122 4.68 14.67 3.73
N VAL A 123 4.10 15.53 2.86
CA VAL A 123 2.64 15.57 2.62
C VAL A 123 2.18 14.28 1.95
N ILE A 124 2.88 13.85 0.90
CA ILE A 124 2.55 12.62 0.16
C ILE A 124 2.63 11.40 1.09
N THR A 125 3.71 11.27 1.85
CA THR A 125 3.88 10.13 2.78
C THR A 125 2.87 10.13 3.91
N SER A 126 2.44 11.31 4.39
CA SER A 126 1.35 11.44 5.37
C SER A 126 0.01 10.99 4.79
N LEU A 127 -0.31 11.38 3.55
CA LEU A 127 -1.53 10.93 2.87
C LEU A 127 -1.51 9.41 2.62
N MET A 128 -0.36 8.86 2.23
CA MET A 128 -0.18 7.41 2.08
C MET A 128 -0.36 6.66 3.39
N LEU A 129 0.18 7.19 4.49
CA LEU A 129 0.01 6.64 5.83
C LEU A 129 -1.47 6.66 6.25
N PHE A 130 -2.15 7.78 6.04
CA PHE A 130 -3.58 7.92 6.34
C PHE A 130 -4.43 6.95 5.52
N ALA A 131 -4.17 6.83 4.23
CA ALA A 131 -4.87 5.88 3.36
C ALA A 131 -4.64 4.42 3.80
N SER A 132 -3.39 4.05 4.12
CA SER A 132 -3.05 2.73 4.64
C SER A 132 -3.75 2.43 5.98
N PHE A 133 -3.82 3.42 6.88
CA PHE A 133 -4.58 3.29 8.13
C PHE A 133 -6.07 3.05 7.85
N GLY A 134 -6.67 3.78 6.92
CA GLY A 134 -8.05 3.56 6.47
C GLY A 134 -8.29 2.14 5.95
N LEU A 135 -7.32 1.58 5.20
CA LEU A 135 -7.38 0.18 4.75
C LEU A 135 -7.27 -0.83 5.90
N LEU A 136 -6.50 -0.54 6.97
CA LEU A 136 -6.47 -1.39 8.17
C LEU A 136 -7.81 -1.37 8.88
N LEU A 137 -8.44 -0.21 9.01
CA LEU A 137 -9.80 -0.08 9.57
C LEU A 137 -10.83 -0.84 8.71
N TRP A 138 -10.69 -0.79 7.39
CA TRP A 138 -11.52 -1.57 6.48
C TRP A 138 -11.42 -3.08 6.72
N ASP A 139 -10.22 -3.58 6.96
CA ASP A 139 -9.96 -5.00 7.19
C ASP A 139 -9.99 -5.42 8.68
N LEU A 140 -10.53 -4.57 9.58
CA LEU A 140 -10.53 -4.77 11.02
C LEU A 140 -11.14 -6.11 11.45
N ASN A 141 -12.16 -6.59 10.73
CA ASN A 141 -12.78 -7.88 10.99
C ASN A 141 -11.80 -9.06 10.85
N LYS A 142 -10.75 -8.93 10.04
CA LYS A 142 -9.73 -9.97 9.85
C LYS A 142 -8.71 -10.00 11.01
N PHE A 143 -8.61 -8.89 11.75
CA PHE A 143 -7.70 -8.76 12.89
C PHE A 143 -8.37 -9.04 14.25
N GLN A 144 -9.70 -9.20 14.28
CA GLN A 144 -10.43 -9.34 15.53
C GLN A 144 -9.98 -10.56 16.38
N PHE A 145 -9.46 -11.61 15.73
CA PHE A 145 -8.95 -12.79 16.44
C PHE A 145 -7.70 -12.51 17.28
N ILE A 146 -6.95 -11.43 16.95
CA ILE A 146 -5.76 -11.00 17.70
C ILE A 146 -6.16 -10.35 19.02
N PHE A 147 -7.32 -9.66 19.04
CA PHE A 147 -7.72 -8.84 20.18
C PHE A 147 -8.72 -9.54 21.11
N THR A 148 -9.46 -10.54 20.64
CA THR A 148 -10.45 -11.23 21.43
C THR A 148 -10.65 -12.69 21.01
N THR A 149 -10.81 -13.58 21.98
CA THR A 149 -11.16 -14.99 21.76
C THR A 149 -12.58 -15.15 21.18
N THR A 150 -13.46 -14.16 21.36
CA THR A 150 -14.87 -14.21 20.95
C THR A 150 -15.22 -13.34 19.75
N GLY A 151 -14.22 -12.60 19.19
CA GLY A 151 -14.42 -11.66 18.09
C GLY A 151 -15.24 -10.43 18.49
N LEU A 152 -14.65 -9.24 18.33
CA LEU A 152 -15.32 -7.97 18.63
C LEU A 152 -16.52 -7.69 17.70
N LEU A 153 -16.47 -8.24 16.50
CA LEU A 153 -17.45 -8.03 15.43
C LEU A 153 -18.21 -9.33 15.15
N LYS A 154 -18.77 -9.94 16.22
CA LYS A 154 -19.62 -11.12 16.05
C LYS A 154 -20.84 -10.73 15.23
N ASN A 155 -20.86 -11.14 13.98
CA ASN A 155 -22.04 -11.02 13.14
C ASN A 155 -22.96 -12.22 13.39
N ASN A 156 -24.16 -11.96 13.92
CA ASN A 156 -25.19 -12.97 14.08
C ASN A 156 -25.91 -13.29 12.75
N HIS A 157 -25.62 -12.52 11.69
CA HIS A 157 -26.10 -12.77 10.33
C HIS A 157 -24.89 -13.06 9.44
N GLU A 158 -24.99 -14.06 8.59
CA GLU A 158 -24.03 -14.36 7.54
C GLU A 158 -24.08 -13.27 6.46
N VAL A 159 -23.50 -12.09 6.74
CA VAL A 159 -23.36 -11.04 5.73
C VAL A 159 -22.22 -11.45 4.81
N LYS A 160 -22.58 -11.82 3.57
CA LYS A 160 -21.62 -12.10 2.53
C LYS A 160 -20.94 -10.78 2.10
N LEU A 161 -19.70 -10.60 2.50
CA LEU A 161 -18.91 -9.42 2.13
C LEU A 161 -18.39 -9.56 0.70
N PRO A 162 -18.34 -8.45 -0.07
CA PRO A 162 -17.73 -8.46 -1.39
C PRO A 162 -16.25 -8.88 -1.31
N GLU A 163 -15.91 -9.92 -2.04
CA GLU A 163 -14.53 -10.38 -2.20
C GLU A 163 -14.03 -10.02 -3.59
N ALA A 164 -12.72 -9.73 -3.67
CA ALA A 164 -12.09 -9.45 -4.96
C ALA A 164 -12.17 -10.69 -5.86
N SER A 165 -12.81 -10.55 -7.00
CA SER A 165 -12.94 -11.62 -7.99
C SER A 165 -11.57 -12.04 -8.51
N ARG A 166 -11.51 -13.18 -9.22
CA ARG A 166 -10.28 -13.63 -9.88
C ARG A 166 -9.75 -12.60 -10.89
N LEU A 167 -10.66 -11.86 -11.54
CA LEU A 167 -10.27 -10.79 -12.46
C LEU A 167 -9.46 -9.69 -11.75
N TRP A 168 -9.91 -9.24 -10.56
CA TRP A 168 -9.16 -8.27 -9.76
C TRP A 168 -7.79 -8.79 -9.33
N GLN A 169 -7.69 -10.05 -8.98
CA GLN A 169 -6.41 -10.66 -8.58
C GLN A 169 -5.44 -10.73 -9.76
N ILE A 170 -5.92 -11.15 -10.93
CA ILE A 170 -5.12 -11.25 -12.17
C ILE A 170 -4.70 -9.86 -12.65
N SER A 171 -5.62 -8.88 -12.68
CA SER A 171 -5.28 -7.52 -13.10
C SER A 171 -4.23 -6.89 -12.19
N GLY A 172 -4.30 -7.14 -10.88
CA GLY A 172 -3.28 -6.68 -9.95
C GLY A 172 -1.91 -7.29 -10.22
N LEU A 173 -1.85 -8.58 -10.55
CA LEU A 173 -0.60 -9.23 -10.93
C LEU A 173 -0.04 -8.67 -12.24
N ILE A 174 -0.89 -8.46 -13.24
CA ILE A 174 -0.49 -7.84 -14.52
C ILE A 174 0.06 -6.43 -14.27
N LEU A 175 -0.67 -5.60 -13.49
CA LEU A 175 -0.23 -4.25 -13.15
C LEU A 175 1.11 -4.24 -12.40
N PHE A 176 1.33 -5.21 -11.51
CA PHE A 176 2.61 -5.37 -10.83
C PHE A 176 3.73 -5.66 -11.82
N ILE A 177 3.56 -6.65 -12.71
CA ILE A 177 4.56 -7.02 -13.74
C ILE A 177 4.86 -5.84 -14.65
N LEU A 178 3.83 -5.13 -15.13
CA LEU A 178 3.99 -3.95 -15.97
C LEU A 178 4.73 -2.82 -15.24
N SER A 179 4.45 -2.61 -13.97
CA SER A 179 5.12 -1.58 -13.16
C SER A 179 6.61 -1.89 -12.96
N VAL A 180 6.95 -3.15 -12.70
CA VAL A 180 8.34 -3.59 -12.60
C VAL A 180 9.04 -3.48 -13.97
N ALA A 181 8.41 -3.96 -15.04
CA ALA A 181 8.94 -3.86 -16.39
C ALA A 181 9.18 -2.40 -16.79
N TYR A 182 8.22 -1.51 -16.50
CA TYR A 182 8.38 -0.08 -16.76
C TYR A 182 9.61 0.51 -16.07
N THR A 183 9.82 0.23 -14.79
CA THR A 183 10.98 0.76 -14.04
C THR A 183 12.31 0.21 -14.57
N LEU A 184 12.32 -1.01 -15.12
CA LEU A 184 13.50 -1.58 -15.78
C LEU A 184 13.75 -0.94 -17.16
N ILE A 185 12.70 -0.70 -17.94
CA ILE A 185 12.78 -0.11 -19.28
C ILE A 185 13.15 1.38 -19.20
N ASP A 186 12.57 2.13 -18.27
CA ASP A 186 12.87 3.56 -18.06
C ASP A 186 14.36 3.80 -17.76
N ARG A 187 15.02 2.82 -17.16
CA ARG A 187 16.48 2.82 -16.98
C ARG A 187 17.25 2.73 -18.29
N ILE A 188 16.71 2.01 -19.30
CA ILE A 188 17.38 1.73 -20.59
C ILE A 188 17.07 2.83 -21.59
N ILE A 189 15.87 3.39 -21.56
CA ILE A 189 15.34 4.34 -22.53
C ILE A 189 15.06 5.66 -21.82
N THR A 190 16.03 6.57 -21.85
CA THR A 190 15.88 7.90 -21.24
C THR A 190 14.80 8.71 -21.97
N GLN A 191 13.69 8.97 -21.30
CA GLN A 191 12.58 9.91 -21.56
C GLN A 191 11.29 9.38 -22.21
N GLY A 192 10.17 9.74 -21.58
CA GLY A 192 8.90 10.04 -22.27
C GLY A 192 7.74 9.07 -22.07
N HIS A 193 7.91 7.90 -21.47
CA HIS A 193 6.87 6.86 -21.45
C HIS A 193 5.96 6.81 -20.21
N LEU A 194 6.14 7.71 -19.26
CA LEU A 194 5.36 7.78 -18.01
C LEU A 194 3.86 7.96 -18.31
N VAL A 195 3.54 8.79 -19.30
CA VAL A 195 2.15 9.03 -19.74
C VAL A 195 1.53 7.76 -20.32
N LEU A 196 2.26 7.04 -21.19
CA LEU A 196 1.79 5.79 -21.79
C LEU A 196 1.54 4.73 -20.72
N PHE A 197 2.43 4.63 -19.72
CA PHE A 197 2.24 3.72 -18.59
C PHE A 197 0.95 4.04 -17.80
N PHE A 198 0.70 5.31 -17.48
CA PHE A 198 -0.52 5.73 -16.79
C PHE A 198 -1.77 5.45 -17.61
N VAL A 199 -1.73 5.64 -18.94
CA VAL A 199 -2.85 5.32 -19.82
C VAL A 199 -3.15 3.82 -19.81
N ILE A 200 -2.15 2.96 -19.93
CA ILE A 200 -2.31 1.50 -19.85
C ILE A 200 -2.83 1.09 -18.46
N PHE A 201 -2.29 1.68 -17.40
CA PHE A 201 -2.73 1.43 -16.02
C PHE A 201 -4.22 1.74 -15.83
N ILE A 202 -4.65 2.92 -16.29
CA ILE A 202 -6.07 3.33 -16.24
C ILE A 202 -6.94 2.42 -17.11
N ALA A 203 -6.50 2.07 -18.32
CA ALA A 203 -7.23 1.20 -19.21
C ALA A 203 -7.49 -0.19 -18.60
N ILE A 204 -6.49 -0.81 -17.97
CA ILE A 204 -6.63 -2.09 -17.27
C ILE A 204 -7.64 -1.98 -16.12
N ILE A 205 -7.58 -0.91 -15.34
CA ILE A 205 -8.54 -0.68 -14.25
C ILE A 205 -9.96 -0.56 -14.79
N VAL A 206 -10.16 0.26 -15.84
CA VAL A 206 -11.49 0.48 -16.44
C VAL A 206 -12.07 -0.82 -17.03
N THR A 207 -11.24 -1.71 -17.59
CA THR A 207 -11.73 -3.00 -18.14
C THR A 207 -12.11 -4.02 -17.06
N VAL A 208 -11.70 -3.81 -15.81
CA VAL A 208 -11.95 -4.73 -14.68
C VAL A 208 -13.13 -4.27 -13.81
N ILE A 209 -13.49 -2.99 -13.86
CA ILE A 209 -14.66 -2.42 -13.17
C ILE A 209 -15.92 -2.71 -13.97
#